data_113f4e1c326bbdb44dcfd65183e61e29
#
_entry.id   113f4e1c326bbdb44dcfd65183e61e29
#
_cell.length_a   1.000
_cell.length_b   1.000
_cell.length_c   1.000
_cell.angle_alpha   90.00
_cell.angle_beta   90.00
_cell.angle_gamma   90.00
#
_symmetry.space_group_name_H-M   'P 1'
#
loop_
_entity.id
_entity.type
_entity.pdbx_description
1 polymer ?
#
loop_
_entity_poly.entity_id
_entity_poly.type
_entity_poly.pdbx_seq_one_letter_code
_entity_poly.pdbx_strand_id
1 'polypeptide(L)'
;MGQSAFSHPPGGHAVRPDGYQRREPEQTALYKTLAAHWPEFLEHAEELGGLPRFVVREFEQFLKCGILAHGCLRLECRDCGHSLLVAFSCKRRGFCPSCIGRRMADLAVHLEQVFPEVPVRHWICSFPWGLRALLGYDRKLCADFVTAFAQELSRSLRHRAKQQLGLESMSEAHTGILVAIQRVDSALRLNVHFHVLAIDGIYTRAERGDETSDLVFQALPTPTRVDVTEIARRTAFRVDRLLRAQGRHLLPREGDDDGAGEPVQLALDEPGLAACYEVAASAVGISGPRAEQPPLRLLGGGGGGRSGGVCSDDKHHDPDEPVGEYGGINLYAKQLVHGRDREQLEKLCRYITRPPVANERLSLRDDGRLELGFKRAWRDGTRAIVLEPRDLITRLVAAVPPPRQHQVRYFGVLSSHSVLRGEIVPPPPDLEPAPAAGDQLPLGFGEGEGTQAGGKPRKPWSWLLKHIFRVDMDSCQQCGGKMRWAEAATTPRATSRLLAEHGLGPRAPPEPQPPIAGQLCLAFR
;
A
#
# COMPACT_ATOMS: atom_id res chain seq x y z
N MET A 1 0.43 36.86 -10.77
CA MET A 1 1.20 37.03 -9.54
C MET A 1 0.33 36.50 -8.41
N GLY A 2 0.71 35.44 -7.74
CA GLY A 2 -0.05 34.78 -6.67
C GLY A 2 0.52 33.39 -6.43
N GLN A 3 1.73 33.33 -5.86
CA GLN A 3 2.34 32.09 -5.39
C GLN A 3 1.52 31.58 -4.19
N SER A 4 0.73 30.53 -4.40
CA SER A 4 0.11 29.78 -3.31
C SER A 4 1.19 28.88 -2.70
N ALA A 5 1.78 29.36 -1.63
CA ALA A 5 2.67 28.59 -0.76
C ALA A 5 1.88 27.40 -0.18
N PHE A 6 2.22 26.19 -0.60
CA PHE A 6 1.78 24.97 0.05
C PHE A 6 2.49 24.85 1.40
N SER A 7 1.91 25.45 2.43
CA SER A 7 2.26 25.15 3.80
C SER A 7 1.75 23.75 4.13
N HIS A 8 2.68 22.78 4.18
CA HIS A 8 2.40 21.49 4.78
C HIS A 8 2.19 21.69 6.28
N PRO A 9 1.13 21.10 6.88
CA PRO A 9 1.17 20.86 8.30
C PRO A 9 2.32 19.86 8.56
N PRO A 10 3.14 20.07 9.58
CA PRO A 10 4.23 19.18 9.92
C PRO A 10 3.67 17.90 10.54
N GLY A 11 3.27 16.95 9.71
CA GLY A 11 3.04 15.56 10.06
C GLY A 11 4.31 14.72 9.86
N GLY A 12 5.45 15.35 9.83
CA GLY A 12 6.74 14.73 10.03
C GLY A 12 6.89 14.46 11.51
N HIS A 13 7.10 13.21 11.90
CA HIS A 13 7.74 12.94 13.16
C HIS A 13 8.96 13.85 13.21
N ALA A 14 8.94 14.84 14.11
CA ALA A 14 10.11 15.66 14.36
C ALA A 14 11.20 14.68 14.76
N VAL A 15 12.13 14.44 13.86
CA VAL A 15 13.32 13.67 14.12
C VAL A 15 14.08 14.48 15.16
N ARG A 16 13.93 14.10 16.42
CA ARG A 16 14.78 14.64 17.46
C ARG A 16 16.19 14.17 17.16
N PRO A 17 17.19 15.04 17.23
CA PRO A 17 18.58 14.65 17.04
C PRO A 17 19.10 13.65 18.09
N ASP A 18 18.27 13.24 19.03
CA ASP A 18 18.61 12.57 20.28
C ASP A 18 18.52 11.02 20.23
N GLY A 19 18.61 10.42 19.04
CA GLY A 19 18.79 8.98 18.91
C GLY A 19 17.52 8.13 18.89
N TYR A 20 17.68 6.80 18.99
CA TYR A 20 16.58 5.85 18.91
C TYR A 20 15.66 5.93 20.12
N GLN A 21 14.39 6.19 19.85
CA GLN A 21 13.31 6.04 20.84
C GLN A 21 12.38 4.90 20.41
N ARG A 22 12.09 4.00 21.35
CA ARG A 22 11.12 2.94 21.10
C ARG A 22 9.74 3.56 20.84
N ARG A 23 9.08 3.10 19.80
CA ARG A 23 7.66 3.41 19.60
C ARG A 23 6.83 2.67 20.64
N GLU A 24 5.74 3.25 21.05
CA GLU A 24 4.77 2.67 21.97
C GLU A 24 3.48 2.31 21.22
N PRO A 25 3.50 1.21 20.40
CA PRO A 25 2.33 0.82 19.62
C PRO A 25 1.12 0.55 20.51
N GLU A 26 1.32 0.07 21.72
CA GLU A 26 0.32 -0.19 22.75
C GLU A 26 -0.48 1.05 23.17
N GLN A 27 0.02 2.26 22.90
CA GLN A 27 -0.69 3.51 23.18
C GLN A 27 -1.57 3.97 22.00
N THR A 28 -1.41 3.38 20.83
CA THR A 28 -2.15 3.80 19.64
C THR A 28 -3.61 3.35 19.69
N ALA A 29 -4.51 4.17 19.13
CA ALA A 29 -5.94 3.81 19.00
C ALA A 29 -6.12 2.47 18.26
N LEU A 30 -5.35 2.24 17.19
CA LEU A 30 -5.39 1.01 16.44
C LEU A 30 -5.06 -0.22 17.32
N TYR A 31 -3.99 -0.15 18.11
CA TYR A 31 -3.60 -1.27 18.96
C TYR A 31 -4.65 -1.53 20.05
N LYS A 32 -5.09 -0.47 20.75
CA LYS A 32 -6.08 -0.59 21.84
C LYS A 32 -7.37 -1.21 21.33
N THR A 33 -7.85 -0.78 20.16
CA THR A 33 -9.06 -1.33 19.55
C THR A 33 -8.89 -2.80 19.19
N LEU A 34 -7.79 -3.16 18.52
CA LEU A 34 -7.58 -4.56 18.12
C LEU A 34 -7.33 -5.47 19.34
N ALA A 35 -6.61 -5.01 20.35
CA ALA A 35 -6.40 -5.78 21.58
C ALA A 35 -7.72 -6.07 22.31
N ALA A 36 -8.63 -5.09 22.34
CA ALA A 36 -9.92 -5.22 23.04
C ALA A 36 -10.95 -6.06 22.26
N HIS A 37 -11.03 -5.90 20.91
CA HIS A 37 -12.15 -6.41 20.12
C HIS A 37 -11.81 -7.56 19.17
N TRP A 38 -10.51 -7.84 18.94
CA TRP A 38 -10.12 -8.94 18.04
C TRP A 38 -10.55 -10.32 18.52
N PRO A 39 -10.42 -10.69 19.82
CA PRO A 39 -10.86 -12.01 20.29
C PRO A 39 -12.35 -12.26 20.03
N GLU A 40 -13.23 -11.35 20.42
CA GLU A 40 -14.67 -11.43 20.18
C GLU A 40 -15.02 -11.47 18.68
N PHE A 41 -14.31 -10.66 17.88
CA PHE A 41 -14.49 -10.66 16.43
C PHE A 41 -14.15 -12.02 15.82
N LEU A 42 -13.08 -12.65 16.29
CA LEU A 42 -12.63 -13.96 15.80
C LEU A 42 -13.64 -15.06 16.16
N GLU A 43 -14.13 -15.07 17.40
CA GLU A 43 -15.18 -16.01 17.83
C GLU A 43 -16.43 -15.91 16.94
N HIS A 44 -16.87 -14.68 16.67
CA HIS A 44 -18.01 -14.48 15.78
C HIS A 44 -17.73 -14.86 14.32
N ALA A 45 -16.52 -14.63 13.84
CA ALA A 45 -16.12 -15.07 12.50
C ALA A 45 -16.12 -16.60 12.37
N GLU A 46 -15.80 -17.34 13.43
CA GLU A 46 -15.86 -18.82 13.45
C GLU A 46 -17.29 -19.33 13.22
N GLU A 47 -18.31 -18.63 13.73
CA GLU A 47 -19.74 -18.95 13.48
C GLU A 47 -20.12 -18.85 12.00
N LEU A 48 -19.37 -18.05 11.24
CA LEU A 48 -19.55 -17.82 9.81
C LEU A 48 -18.62 -18.67 8.92
N GLY A 49 -17.95 -19.67 9.49
CA GLY A 49 -16.99 -20.52 8.78
C GLY A 49 -15.53 -20.07 8.93
N GLY A 50 -15.27 -19.12 9.82
CA GLY A 50 -13.93 -18.72 10.20
C GLY A 50 -13.23 -17.75 9.23
N LEU A 51 -11.99 -17.39 9.59
CA LEU A 51 -11.11 -16.59 8.75
C LEU A 51 -9.88 -17.41 8.34
N PRO A 52 -9.37 -17.21 7.12
CA PRO A 52 -8.15 -17.87 6.69
C PRO A 52 -6.97 -17.59 7.63
N ARG A 53 -6.13 -18.60 7.87
CA ARG A 53 -4.97 -18.50 8.75
C ARG A 53 -4.03 -17.33 8.44
N PHE A 54 -3.92 -16.93 7.18
CA PHE A 54 -3.07 -15.80 6.82
C PHE A 54 -3.60 -14.46 7.34
N VAL A 55 -4.93 -14.30 7.42
CA VAL A 55 -5.59 -13.13 8.01
C VAL A 55 -5.39 -13.15 9.53
N VAL A 56 -5.76 -14.25 10.20
CA VAL A 56 -5.60 -14.39 11.66
C VAL A 56 -4.16 -14.07 12.08
N ARG A 57 -3.17 -14.62 11.37
CA ARG A 57 -1.75 -14.34 11.63
C ARG A 57 -1.35 -12.88 11.44
N GLU A 58 -2.00 -12.12 10.56
CA GLU A 58 -1.71 -10.68 10.42
C GLU A 58 -2.07 -9.92 11.71
N PHE A 59 -3.24 -10.19 12.29
CA PHE A 59 -3.71 -9.56 13.52
C PHE A 59 -2.89 -9.98 14.74
N GLU A 60 -2.71 -11.29 14.95
CA GLU A 60 -1.91 -11.82 16.06
C GLU A 60 -0.48 -11.27 16.05
N GLN A 61 0.14 -11.20 14.87
CA GLN A 61 1.50 -10.68 14.75
C GLN A 61 1.55 -9.16 14.86
N PHE A 62 0.50 -8.44 14.47
CA PHE A 62 0.39 -7.01 14.71
C PHE A 62 0.37 -6.70 16.21
N LEU A 63 -0.41 -7.43 17.00
CA LEU A 63 -0.50 -7.26 18.45
C LEU A 63 0.83 -7.54 19.19
N LYS A 64 1.77 -8.23 18.56
CA LYS A 64 3.13 -8.45 19.08
C LYS A 64 4.15 -7.44 18.55
N CYS A 65 3.78 -6.65 17.54
CA CYS A 65 4.71 -5.81 16.80
C CYS A 65 5.20 -4.60 17.59
N GLY A 66 6.47 -4.52 17.89
CA GLY A 66 7.06 -3.40 18.61
C GLY A 66 6.88 -3.47 20.13
N ILE A 67 6.36 -4.57 20.65
CA ILE A 67 6.19 -4.83 22.08
C ILE A 67 7.39 -5.61 22.60
N LEU A 68 8.16 -5.01 23.52
CA LEU A 68 9.39 -5.63 24.07
C LEU A 68 9.12 -6.98 24.73
N ALA A 69 7.98 -7.14 25.40
CA ALA A 69 7.60 -8.38 26.08
C ALA A 69 7.45 -9.58 25.12
N HIS A 70 7.24 -9.33 23.81
CA HIS A 70 7.15 -10.38 22.80
C HIS A 70 8.47 -10.67 22.08
N GLY A 71 9.56 -10.06 22.56
CA GLY A 71 10.92 -10.28 22.08
C GLY A 71 11.62 -9.01 21.64
N CYS A 72 12.92 -8.98 21.88
CA CYS A 72 13.75 -7.83 21.58
C CYS A 72 15.20 -8.21 21.27
N LEU A 73 15.92 -7.27 20.68
CA LEU A 73 17.37 -7.26 20.56
C LEU A 73 17.98 -6.32 21.58
N ARG A 74 19.09 -6.70 22.18
CA ARG A 74 19.97 -5.79 22.91
C ARG A 74 21.13 -5.38 22.00
N LEU A 75 21.25 -4.06 21.82
CA LEU A 75 22.43 -3.43 21.24
C LEU A 75 23.28 -2.86 22.37
N GLU A 76 24.59 -2.96 22.26
CA GLU A 76 25.54 -2.53 23.28
C GLU A 76 26.74 -1.81 22.67
N CYS A 77 27.14 -0.72 23.32
CA CYS A 77 28.37 -0.03 23.01
C CYS A 77 29.55 -0.67 23.76
N ARG A 78 30.58 -1.10 23.03
CA ARG A 78 31.77 -1.68 23.67
C ARG A 78 32.62 -0.68 24.43
N ASP A 79 32.53 0.59 24.06
CA ASP A 79 33.40 1.64 24.62
C ASP A 79 32.90 2.14 25.96
N CYS A 80 31.58 2.25 26.17
CA CYS A 80 31.01 2.77 27.41
C CYS A 80 29.96 1.85 28.06
N GLY A 81 29.67 0.68 27.52
CA GLY A 81 28.67 -0.25 28.06
C GLY A 81 27.22 0.18 27.91
N HIS A 82 26.95 1.35 27.27
CA HIS A 82 25.58 1.77 27.02
C HIS A 82 24.83 0.74 26.20
N SER A 83 23.62 0.36 26.65
CA SER A 83 22.80 -0.59 25.93
C SER A 83 21.38 -0.08 25.71
N LEU A 84 20.76 -0.54 24.61
CA LEU A 84 19.38 -0.23 24.29
C LEU A 84 18.64 -1.48 23.77
N LEU A 85 17.33 -1.54 24.03
CA LEU A 85 16.47 -2.61 23.59
C LEU A 85 15.65 -2.18 22.36
N VAL A 86 15.66 -3.05 21.32
CA VAL A 86 14.90 -2.87 20.09
C VAL A 86 13.88 -4.00 19.97
N ALA A 87 12.60 -3.69 20.07
CA ALA A 87 11.52 -4.66 19.96
C ALA A 87 11.42 -5.28 18.56
N PHE A 88 11.04 -6.54 18.47
CA PHE A 88 10.82 -7.22 17.19
C PHE A 88 9.62 -6.64 16.46
N SER A 89 9.68 -6.66 15.14
CA SER A 89 8.62 -6.22 14.25
C SER A 89 7.93 -7.42 13.59
N CYS A 90 6.61 -7.30 13.31
CA CYS A 90 5.83 -8.39 12.72
C CYS A 90 6.20 -8.73 11.27
N LYS A 91 6.88 -7.82 10.56
CA LYS A 91 7.26 -7.95 9.14
C LYS A 91 6.08 -8.28 8.20
N ARG A 92 4.84 -8.04 8.64
CA ARG A 92 3.62 -8.34 7.90
C ARG A 92 3.34 -7.33 6.79
N ARG A 93 2.39 -7.65 5.90
CA ARG A 93 2.11 -6.92 4.65
C ARG A 93 0.69 -6.35 4.57
N GLY A 94 -0.16 -6.63 5.57
CA GLY A 94 -1.56 -6.24 5.58
C GLY A 94 -1.76 -4.77 5.94
N PHE A 95 -1.79 -4.47 7.24
CA PHE A 95 -2.17 -3.14 7.70
C PHE A 95 -1.23 -2.52 8.76
N CYS A 96 -0.24 -3.23 9.29
CA CYS A 96 0.66 -2.71 10.32
C CYS A 96 1.35 -1.42 9.85
N PRO A 97 1.05 -0.23 10.44
CA PRO A 97 1.57 1.04 9.93
C PRO A 97 3.10 1.09 9.96
N SER A 98 3.67 0.48 10.99
CA SER A 98 5.10 0.38 11.22
C SER A 98 5.83 -0.45 10.15
N CYS A 99 5.36 -1.68 9.93
CA CYS A 99 6.03 -2.60 9.01
C CYS A 99 5.81 -2.23 7.55
N ILE A 100 4.62 -1.71 7.22
CA ILE A 100 4.35 -1.24 5.86
C ILE A 100 5.03 0.11 5.63
N GLY A 101 5.05 1.02 6.62
CA GLY A 101 5.80 2.28 6.53
C GLY A 101 7.29 2.05 6.25
N ARG A 102 7.90 1.06 6.91
CA ARG A 102 9.26 0.63 6.60
C ARG A 102 9.41 0.13 5.16
N ARG A 103 8.51 -0.76 4.72
CA ARG A 103 8.53 -1.30 3.35
C ARG A 103 8.30 -0.21 2.31
N MET A 104 7.41 0.73 2.60
CA MET A 104 7.17 1.91 1.77
C MET A 104 8.47 2.71 1.57
N ALA A 105 9.19 2.96 2.65
CA ALA A 105 10.44 3.71 2.59
C ALA A 105 11.54 2.97 1.81
N ASP A 106 11.73 1.67 2.09
CA ASP A 106 12.68 0.81 1.38
C ASP A 106 12.34 0.72 -0.13
N LEU A 107 11.06 0.52 -0.44
CA LEU A 107 10.60 0.44 -1.81
C LEU A 107 10.70 1.78 -2.53
N ALA A 108 10.39 2.91 -1.88
CA ALA A 108 10.48 4.23 -2.50
C ALA A 108 11.91 4.55 -2.94
N VAL A 109 12.90 4.26 -2.09
CA VAL A 109 14.32 4.40 -2.45
C VAL A 109 14.70 3.48 -3.62
N HIS A 110 14.22 2.23 -3.59
CA HIS A 110 14.48 1.30 -4.68
C HIS A 110 13.84 1.78 -6.00
N LEU A 111 12.59 2.25 -5.95
CA LEU A 111 11.87 2.73 -7.14
C LEU A 111 12.51 3.97 -7.73
N GLU A 112 12.95 4.90 -6.87
CA GLU A 112 13.68 6.07 -7.30
C GLU A 112 14.93 5.69 -8.10
N GLN A 113 15.68 4.67 -7.66
CA GLN A 113 16.88 4.17 -8.34
C GLN A 113 16.55 3.40 -9.64
N VAL A 114 15.37 2.82 -9.76
CA VAL A 114 14.95 2.06 -10.95
C VAL A 114 14.53 2.98 -12.09
N PHE A 115 13.96 4.16 -11.77
CA PHE A 115 13.55 5.09 -12.81
C PHE A 115 14.75 5.90 -13.32
N PRO A 116 14.98 5.91 -14.65
CA PRO A 116 15.94 6.82 -15.27
C PRO A 116 15.54 8.29 -15.09
N GLU A 117 16.42 9.22 -15.39
CA GLU A 117 16.18 10.67 -15.29
C GLU A 117 15.30 11.21 -16.42
N VAL A 118 14.18 10.59 -16.65
CA VAL A 118 13.19 10.97 -17.67
C VAL A 118 11.84 11.27 -17.02
N PRO A 119 10.96 12.03 -17.67
CA PRO A 119 9.63 12.33 -17.13
C PRO A 119 8.83 11.05 -16.86
N VAL A 120 8.15 11.02 -15.72
CA VAL A 120 7.30 9.91 -15.26
C VAL A 120 5.89 10.42 -15.03
N ARG A 121 4.91 9.80 -15.68
CA ARG A 121 3.49 10.12 -15.51
C ARG A 121 2.83 9.15 -14.55
N HIS A 122 2.10 9.70 -13.60
CA HIS A 122 1.30 8.94 -12.66
C HIS A 122 -0.10 8.71 -13.22
N TRP A 123 -0.48 7.45 -13.35
CA TRP A 123 -1.81 7.00 -13.75
C TRP A 123 -2.52 6.37 -12.57
N ILE A 124 -3.84 6.55 -12.52
CA ILE A 124 -4.70 5.83 -11.58
C ILE A 124 -5.74 5.10 -12.42
N CYS A 125 -5.89 3.80 -12.18
CA CYS A 125 -6.90 2.95 -12.81
C CYS A 125 -7.81 2.38 -11.72
N SER A 126 -9.10 2.69 -11.77
CA SER A 126 -10.10 2.17 -10.84
C SER A 126 -11.21 1.43 -11.57
N PHE A 127 -11.87 0.52 -10.87
CA PHE A 127 -12.83 -0.43 -11.40
C PHE A 127 -14.21 -0.25 -10.76
N PRO A 128 -15.29 -0.72 -11.44
CA PRO A 128 -16.65 -0.69 -10.90
C PRO A 128 -16.76 -1.35 -9.52
N TRP A 129 -17.75 -0.92 -8.76
CA TRP A 129 -17.98 -1.41 -7.39
C TRP A 129 -18.15 -2.93 -7.33
N GLY A 130 -18.92 -3.53 -8.26
CA GLY A 130 -19.17 -4.97 -8.30
C GLY A 130 -17.92 -5.83 -8.46
N LEU A 131 -16.79 -5.27 -8.95
CA LEU A 131 -15.53 -6.00 -9.10
C LEU A 131 -14.60 -5.91 -7.89
N ARG A 132 -14.89 -5.06 -6.91
CA ARG A 132 -13.95 -4.77 -5.82
C ARG A 132 -13.67 -5.96 -4.92
N ALA A 133 -14.71 -6.66 -4.49
CA ALA A 133 -14.59 -7.87 -3.69
C ALA A 133 -13.85 -8.96 -4.48
N LEU A 134 -14.23 -9.17 -5.74
CA LEU A 134 -13.63 -10.15 -6.63
C LEU A 134 -12.13 -9.90 -6.83
N LEU A 135 -11.74 -8.67 -7.16
CA LEU A 135 -10.32 -8.29 -7.32
C LEU A 135 -9.56 -8.32 -5.99
N GLY A 136 -10.26 -8.11 -4.88
CA GLY A 136 -9.71 -8.25 -3.54
C GLY A 136 -9.30 -9.67 -3.22
N TYR A 137 -10.05 -10.65 -3.66
CA TYR A 137 -9.86 -12.07 -3.38
C TYR A 137 -9.07 -12.81 -4.46
N ASP A 138 -9.51 -12.73 -5.72
CA ASP A 138 -8.86 -13.45 -6.82
C ASP A 138 -7.56 -12.76 -7.24
N ARG A 139 -6.45 -13.22 -6.64
CA ARG A 139 -5.12 -12.71 -6.96
C ARG A 139 -4.72 -12.91 -8.42
N LYS A 140 -5.21 -13.99 -9.07
CA LYS A 140 -4.88 -14.29 -10.46
C LYS A 140 -5.62 -13.31 -11.37
N LEU A 141 -6.91 -13.17 -11.19
CA LEU A 141 -7.72 -12.21 -11.93
C LEU A 141 -7.21 -10.77 -11.74
N CYS A 142 -6.87 -10.39 -10.50
CA CYS A 142 -6.26 -9.09 -10.23
C CYS A 142 -4.94 -8.91 -11.00
N ALA A 143 -4.08 -9.93 -11.04
CA ALA A 143 -2.84 -9.90 -11.81
C ALA A 143 -3.07 -9.82 -13.33
N ASP A 144 -4.11 -10.48 -13.82
CA ASP A 144 -4.52 -10.44 -15.22
C ASP A 144 -5.06 -9.05 -15.60
N PHE A 145 -5.82 -8.39 -14.70
CA PHE A 145 -6.26 -7.00 -14.88
C PHE A 145 -5.10 -6.02 -14.92
N VAL A 146 -4.13 -6.17 -14.00
CA VAL A 146 -2.87 -5.38 -14.03
C VAL A 146 -2.17 -5.54 -15.37
N THR A 147 -2.08 -6.77 -15.87
CA THR A 147 -1.42 -7.06 -17.14
C THR A 147 -2.19 -6.48 -18.32
N ALA A 148 -3.54 -6.61 -18.32
CA ALA A 148 -4.40 -6.05 -19.35
C ALA A 148 -4.22 -4.54 -19.46
N PHE A 149 -4.29 -3.82 -18.31
CA PHE A 149 -4.10 -2.37 -18.29
C PHE A 149 -2.69 -1.95 -18.73
N ALA A 150 -1.64 -2.57 -18.18
CA ALA A 150 -0.25 -2.24 -18.52
C ALA A 150 0.06 -2.46 -20.00
N GLN A 151 -0.51 -3.50 -20.61
CA GLN A 151 -0.36 -3.78 -22.05
C GLN A 151 -1.07 -2.73 -22.91
N GLU A 152 -2.29 -2.30 -22.56
CA GLU A 152 -3.01 -1.27 -23.33
C GLU A 152 -2.36 0.11 -23.15
N LEU A 153 -1.88 0.45 -21.96
CA LEU A 153 -1.09 1.66 -21.75
C LEU A 153 0.20 1.66 -22.59
N SER A 154 0.96 0.55 -22.54
CA SER A 154 2.17 0.40 -23.34
C SER A 154 1.87 0.49 -24.84
N ARG A 155 0.80 -0.15 -25.29
CA ARG A 155 0.36 -0.08 -26.69
C ARG A 155 0.03 1.36 -27.12
N SER A 156 -0.69 2.10 -26.28
CA SER A 156 -1.05 3.49 -26.57
C SER A 156 0.21 4.37 -26.70
N LEU A 157 1.14 4.28 -25.75
CA LEU A 157 2.40 5.02 -25.79
C LEU A 157 3.20 4.72 -27.07
N ARG A 158 3.35 3.44 -27.42
CA ARG A 158 4.07 3.00 -28.60
C ARG A 158 3.36 3.42 -29.90
N HIS A 159 2.04 3.39 -29.93
CA HIS A 159 1.27 3.80 -31.10
C HIS A 159 1.39 5.32 -31.34
N ARG A 160 1.28 6.13 -30.28
CA ARG A 160 1.47 7.58 -30.35
C ARG A 160 2.88 7.93 -30.80
N ALA A 161 3.89 7.21 -30.27
CA ALA A 161 5.27 7.38 -30.70
C ALA A 161 5.46 7.04 -32.18
N LYS A 162 4.87 5.95 -32.67
CA LYS A 162 4.92 5.60 -34.09
C LYS A 162 4.37 6.71 -34.97
N GLN A 163 3.23 7.29 -34.59
CA GLN A 163 2.61 8.38 -35.35
C GLN A 163 3.45 9.66 -35.32
N GLN A 164 3.97 10.02 -34.15
CA GLN A 164 4.70 11.28 -33.96
C GLN A 164 6.11 11.24 -34.55
N LEU A 165 6.81 10.13 -34.41
CA LEU A 165 8.22 9.98 -34.80
C LEU A 165 8.38 9.32 -36.19
N GLY A 166 7.28 8.94 -36.83
CA GLY A 166 7.30 8.26 -38.12
C GLY A 166 8.03 6.90 -38.06
N LEU A 167 7.84 6.13 -36.97
CA LEU A 167 8.47 4.82 -36.85
C LEU A 167 7.81 3.83 -37.81
N GLU A 168 8.60 2.93 -38.36
CA GLU A 168 8.09 1.87 -39.25
C GLU A 168 7.24 0.87 -38.46
N SER A 169 7.69 0.50 -37.27
CA SER A 169 7.03 -0.47 -36.40
C SER A 169 6.90 0.05 -34.95
N MET A 170 5.86 -0.40 -34.27
CA MET A 170 5.76 -0.22 -32.82
C MET A 170 6.82 -1.01 -32.03
N SER A 171 7.48 -2.00 -32.66
CA SER A 171 8.56 -2.75 -32.00
C SER A 171 9.80 -1.90 -31.73
N GLU A 172 10.01 -0.83 -32.47
CA GLU A 172 11.09 0.13 -32.26
C GLU A 172 10.93 1.01 -31.02
N ALA A 173 9.71 1.10 -30.49
CA ALA A 173 9.37 1.93 -29.35
C ALA A 173 9.34 1.10 -28.06
N HIS A 174 10.19 1.45 -27.10
CA HIS A 174 10.30 0.76 -25.81
C HIS A 174 9.87 1.68 -24.67
N THR A 175 8.97 1.22 -23.82
CA THR A 175 8.52 1.98 -22.64
C THR A 175 8.64 1.16 -21.37
N GLY A 176 8.56 1.84 -20.22
CA GLY A 176 8.65 1.24 -18.90
C GLY A 176 7.46 1.63 -18.02
N ILE A 177 6.85 0.65 -17.39
CA ILE A 177 5.67 0.83 -16.55
C ILE A 177 5.86 0.07 -15.24
N LEU A 178 5.51 0.73 -14.14
CA LEU A 178 5.41 0.16 -12.81
C LEU A 178 3.97 0.26 -12.35
N VAL A 179 3.40 -0.83 -11.84
CA VAL A 179 2.05 -0.88 -11.28
C VAL A 179 2.12 -1.23 -9.81
N ALA A 180 1.56 -0.37 -8.96
CA ALA A 180 1.34 -0.61 -7.53
C ALA A 180 -0.14 -0.84 -7.26
N ILE A 181 -0.48 -1.97 -6.64
CA ILE A 181 -1.85 -2.35 -6.29
C ILE A 181 -2.17 -1.79 -4.92
N GLN A 182 -3.15 -0.90 -4.82
CA GLN A 182 -3.75 -0.49 -3.55
C GLN A 182 -5.11 -1.15 -3.38
N ARG A 183 -5.37 -1.63 -2.15
CA ARG A 183 -6.58 -2.42 -1.86
C ARG A 183 -7.71 -1.60 -1.28
N VAL A 184 -7.38 -0.51 -0.58
CA VAL A 184 -8.38 0.28 0.15
C VAL A 184 -8.28 1.77 -0.18
N ASP A 185 -9.39 2.46 -0.05
CA ASP A 185 -9.47 3.91 -0.19
C ASP A 185 -9.14 4.65 1.13
N SER A 186 -9.36 5.97 1.15
CA SER A 186 -9.10 6.80 2.33
C SER A 186 -10.02 6.50 3.52
N ALA A 187 -11.17 5.89 3.30
CA ALA A 187 -12.12 5.46 4.32
C ALA A 187 -11.93 3.98 4.73
N LEU A 188 -10.84 3.35 4.29
CA LEU A 188 -10.55 1.93 4.48
C LEU A 188 -11.59 0.99 3.83
N ARG A 189 -12.41 1.48 2.90
CA ARG A 189 -13.30 0.60 2.13
C ARG A 189 -12.48 -0.21 1.15
N LEU A 190 -12.87 -1.45 0.93
CA LEU A 190 -12.25 -2.29 -0.09
C LEU A 190 -12.46 -1.64 -1.46
N ASN A 191 -11.38 -1.19 -2.05
CA ASN A 191 -11.34 -0.51 -3.34
C ASN A 191 -10.03 -0.83 -4.04
N VAL A 192 -10.01 -1.98 -4.70
CA VAL A 192 -8.81 -2.37 -5.45
C VAL A 192 -8.65 -1.45 -6.66
N HIS A 193 -7.56 -0.74 -6.70
CA HIS A 193 -7.21 0.19 -7.77
C HIS A 193 -5.70 0.20 -7.99
N PHE A 194 -5.29 0.64 -9.17
CA PHE A 194 -3.89 0.63 -9.56
C PHE A 194 -3.33 2.04 -9.62
N HIS A 195 -2.24 2.27 -8.89
CA HIS A 195 -1.37 3.40 -9.11
C HIS A 195 -0.26 2.96 -10.05
N VAL A 196 -0.09 3.69 -11.14
CA VAL A 196 0.85 3.30 -12.19
C VAL A 196 1.81 4.45 -12.47
N LEU A 197 3.09 4.15 -12.46
CA LEU A 197 4.13 5.07 -12.89
C LEU A 197 4.63 4.60 -14.26
N ALA A 198 4.39 5.39 -15.28
CA ALA A 198 4.86 5.11 -16.62
C ALA A 198 5.88 6.18 -17.05
N ILE A 199 6.94 5.78 -17.72
CA ILE A 199 7.83 6.70 -18.41
C ILE A 199 6.98 7.49 -19.42
N ASP A 200 7.02 8.83 -19.36
CA ASP A 200 6.19 9.71 -20.19
C ASP A 200 6.81 9.93 -21.58
N GLY A 201 7.12 8.84 -22.22
CA GLY A 201 7.80 8.75 -23.50
C GLY A 201 8.18 7.31 -23.82
N ILE A 202 9.07 7.20 -24.75
CA ILE A 202 9.63 5.91 -25.19
C ILE A 202 11.14 6.01 -25.42
N TYR A 203 11.79 4.88 -25.47
CA TYR A 203 13.16 4.74 -25.95
C TYR A 203 13.17 4.16 -27.36
N THR A 204 14.01 4.69 -28.22
CA THR A 204 14.33 4.15 -29.56
C THR A 204 15.83 4.00 -29.69
N ARG A 205 16.30 3.15 -30.59
CA ARG A 205 17.71 3.14 -31.02
C ARG A 205 18.04 4.45 -31.75
N ALA A 206 19.24 4.99 -31.52
CA ALA A 206 19.71 6.21 -32.18
C ALA A 206 19.82 6.02 -33.69
N GLU A 207 20.33 4.87 -34.11
CA GLU A 207 20.42 4.47 -35.50
C GLU A 207 19.38 3.37 -35.79
N ARG A 208 18.47 3.65 -36.74
CA ARG A 208 17.43 2.70 -37.11
C ARG A 208 18.04 1.44 -37.74
N GLY A 209 17.61 0.29 -37.23
CA GLY A 209 18.10 -1.00 -37.68
C GLY A 209 19.42 -1.46 -37.06
N ASP A 210 20.09 -0.63 -36.29
CA ASP A 210 21.25 -1.00 -35.49
C ASP A 210 20.84 -1.27 -34.04
N GLU A 211 20.74 -2.55 -33.66
CA GLU A 211 20.42 -2.97 -32.30
C GLU A 211 21.53 -2.65 -31.27
N THR A 212 22.72 -2.29 -31.73
CA THR A 212 23.87 -1.95 -30.88
C THR A 212 24.01 -0.47 -30.62
N SER A 213 23.29 0.39 -31.38
CA SER A 213 23.30 1.85 -31.16
C SER A 213 22.65 2.21 -29.83
N ASP A 214 23.03 3.37 -29.27
CA ASP A 214 22.52 3.85 -27.98
C ASP A 214 20.99 3.99 -27.98
N LEU A 215 20.38 3.73 -26.81
CA LEU A 215 18.97 4.00 -26.59
C LEU A 215 18.74 5.47 -26.23
N VAL A 216 17.97 6.17 -27.05
CA VAL A 216 17.65 7.58 -26.87
C VAL A 216 16.20 7.73 -26.40
N PHE A 217 16.01 8.54 -25.35
CA PHE A 217 14.69 8.85 -24.85
C PHE A 217 13.99 9.90 -25.75
N GLN A 218 12.75 9.61 -26.10
CA GLN A 218 11.86 10.49 -26.85
C GLN A 218 10.63 10.79 -26.00
N ALA A 219 10.49 12.07 -25.58
CA ALA A 219 9.31 12.50 -24.85
C ALA A 219 8.07 12.50 -25.75
N LEU A 220 6.92 12.14 -25.18
CA LEU A 220 5.63 12.23 -25.87
C LEU A 220 4.81 13.41 -25.33
N PRO A 221 3.94 14.01 -26.14
CA PRO A 221 2.98 15.02 -25.67
C PRO A 221 2.10 14.44 -24.56
N THR A 222 1.54 15.31 -23.73
CA THR A 222 0.52 14.91 -22.75
C THR A 222 -0.61 14.15 -23.46
N PRO A 223 -1.04 12.99 -22.92
CA PRO A 223 -2.16 12.27 -23.50
C PRO A 223 -3.43 13.11 -23.41
N THR A 224 -4.20 13.12 -24.49
CA THR A 224 -5.51 13.79 -24.54
C THR A 224 -6.58 12.96 -23.83
N ARG A 225 -7.74 13.54 -23.57
CA ARG A 225 -8.92 12.80 -23.11
C ARG A 225 -9.27 11.63 -24.03
N VAL A 226 -9.17 11.83 -25.35
CA VAL A 226 -9.45 10.80 -26.34
C VAL A 226 -8.48 9.61 -26.17
N ASP A 227 -7.18 9.89 -26.02
CA ASP A 227 -6.16 8.86 -25.77
C ASP A 227 -6.48 8.06 -24.51
N VAL A 228 -6.81 8.75 -23.41
CA VAL A 228 -7.08 8.10 -22.12
C VAL A 228 -8.37 7.28 -22.16
N THR A 229 -9.42 7.80 -22.83
CA THR A 229 -10.69 7.08 -23.01
C THR A 229 -10.49 5.82 -23.88
N GLU A 230 -9.65 5.90 -24.92
CA GLU A 230 -9.35 4.75 -25.75
C GLU A 230 -8.59 3.67 -24.97
N ILE A 231 -7.65 4.07 -24.09
CA ILE A 231 -6.98 3.12 -23.19
C ILE A 231 -8.01 2.45 -22.26
N ALA A 232 -8.94 3.24 -21.67
CA ALA A 232 -10.00 2.71 -20.82
C ALA A 232 -10.89 1.71 -21.59
N ARG A 233 -11.31 2.06 -22.80
CA ARG A 233 -12.13 1.23 -23.67
C ARG A 233 -11.45 -0.10 -23.98
N ARG A 234 -10.19 -0.08 -24.43
CA ARG A 234 -9.44 -1.31 -24.73
C ARG A 234 -9.21 -2.17 -23.49
N THR A 235 -8.93 -1.53 -22.37
CA THR A 235 -8.80 -2.23 -21.08
C THR A 235 -10.13 -2.89 -20.71
N ALA A 236 -11.27 -2.19 -20.86
CA ALA A 236 -12.59 -2.73 -20.58
C ALA A 236 -12.91 -3.98 -21.42
N PHE A 237 -12.60 -3.96 -22.72
CA PHE A 237 -12.81 -5.14 -23.58
C PHE A 237 -11.93 -6.33 -23.18
N ARG A 238 -10.68 -6.08 -22.75
CA ARG A 238 -9.83 -7.18 -22.27
C ARG A 238 -10.31 -7.73 -20.94
N VAL A 239 -10.69 -6.86 -20.03
CA VAL A 239 -11.25 -7.22 -18.73
C VAL A 239 -12.56 -7.99 -18.91
N ASP A 240 -13.47 -7.53 -19.77
CA ASP A 240 -14.72 -8.23 -20.08
C ASP A 240 -14.47 -9.65 -20.59
N ARG A 241 -13.49 -9.84 -21.48
CA ARG A 241 -13.12 -11.18 -21.96
C ARG A 241 -12.60 -12.09 -20.84
N LEU A 242 -11.80 -11.54 -19.91
CA LEU A 242 -11.32 -12.30 -18.74
C LEU A 242 -12.48 -12.69 -17.81
N LEU A 243 -13.43 -11.80 -17.60
CA LEU A 243 -14.62 -12.03 -16.79
C LEU A 243 -15.55 -13.07 -17.45
N ARG A 244 -15.76 -12.98 -18.76
CA ARG A 244 -16.61 -13.94 -19.51
C ARG A 244 -16.07 -15.36 -19.45
N ALA A 245 -14.74 -15.53 -19.37
CA ALA A 245 -14.13 -16.83 -19.13
C ALA A 245 -14.47 -17.43 -17.75
N GLN A 246 -15.04 -16.63 -16.85
CA GLN A 246 -15.51 -17.00 -15.52
C GLN A 246 -17.05 -16.89 -15.37
N GLY A 247 -17.78 -16.85 -16.49
CA GLY A 247 -19.25 -16.71 -16.49
C GLY A 247 -19.76 -15.34 -16.04
N ARG A 248 -18.93 -14.29 -16.09
CA ARG A 248 -19.26 -12.91 -15.67
C ARG A 248 -19.04 -11.94 -16.83
N HIS A 249 -19.57 -10.74 -16.72
CA HIS A 249 -19.32 -9.70 -17.72
C HIS A 249 -19.13 -8.31 -17.09
N LEU A 250 -18.41 -7.45 -17.78
CA LEU A 250 -18.30 -6.03 -17.46
C LEU A 250 -19.18 -5.19 -18.40
N LEU A 251 -19.21 -5.57 -19.67
CA LEU A 251 -19.95 -4.88 -20.72
C LEU A 251 -21.16 -5.73 -21.08
N PRO A 252 -22.39 -5.31 -20.69
CA PRO A 252 -23.61 -6.04 -21.02
C PRO A 252 -23.77 -6.18 -22.53
N ARG A 253 -24.27 -7.34 -22.96
CA ARG A 253 -24.65 -7.62 -24.36
C ARG A 253 -26.07 -8.13 -24.38
N GLU A 254 -26.71 -8.02 -25.54
CA GLU A 254 -28.02 -8.60 -25.75
C GLU A 254 -27.99 -10.11 -25.49
N GLY A 255 -28.84 -10.58 -24.56
CA GLY A 255 -28.86 -11.97 -24.13
C GLY A 255 -27.98 -12.31 -22.92
N ASP A 256 -27.21 -11.36 -22.37
CA ASP A 256 -26.56 -11.57 -21.08
C ASP A 256 -27.66 -11.60 -19.98
N ASP A 257 -27.57 -12.56 -19.09
CA ASP A 257 -28.47 -12.64 -17.93
C ASP A 257 -28.07 -11.54 -16.91
N ASP A 258 -29.03 -10.70 -16.53
CA ASP A 258 -28.87 -9.72 -15.45
C ASP A 258 -28.78 -10.38 -14.06
N GLY A 259 -28.82 -11.71 -14.03
CA GLY A 259 -28.73 -12.51 -12.82
C GLY A 259 -27.46 -12.20 -12.02
N ALA A 260 -27.61 -12.15 -10.73
CA ALA A 260 -26.50 -12.22 -9.81
C ALA A 260 -25.63 -13.42 -10.23
N GLY A 261 -24.49 -13.16 -10.85
CA GLY A 261 -23.59 -14.22 -11.30
C GLY A 261 -23.40 -15.26 -10.21
N GLU A 262 -23.07 -16.50 -10.59
CA GLU A 262 -22.83 -17.56 -9.63
C GLU A 262 -22.08 -17.06 -8.40
N PRO A 263 -22.44 -17.53 -7.18
CA PRO A 263 -21.78 -17.11 -5.96
C PRO A 263 -20.26 -17.17 -6.17
N VAL A 264 -19.58 -16.10 -5.77
CA VAL A 264 -18.13 -16.03 -5.91
C VAL A 264 -17.57 -17.26 -5.23
N GLN A 265 -16.68 -18.01 -5.86
CA GLN A 265 -16.02 -19.20 -5.28
C GLN A 265 -15.52 -18.93 -3.84
N LEU A 266 -15.13 -17.68 -3.55
CA LEU A 266 -14.80 -17.23 -2.19
C LEU A 266 -15.93 -17.48 -1.18
N ALA A 267 -17.20 -17.22 -1.54
CA ALA A 267 -18.31 -17.40 -0.62
C ALA A 267 -18.53 -18.88 -0.26
N LEU A 268 -18.10 -19.78 -1.12
CA LEU A 268 -18.14 -21.22 -0.89
C LEU A 268 -16.92 -21.71 -0.08
N ASP A 269 -15.73 -21.23 -0.42
CA ASP A 269 -14.47 -21.69 0.17
C ASP A 269 -14.17 -21.04 1.53
N GLU A 270 -14.48 -19.74 1.66
CA GLU A 270 -14.10 -18.88 2.80
C GLU A 270 -15.25 -17.90 3.13
N PRO A 271 -16.39 -18.38 3.60
CA PRO A 271 -17.60 -17.55 3.78
C PRO A 271 -17.39 -16.37 4.74
N GLY A 272 -16.67 -16.55 5.84
CA GLY A 272 -16.37 -15.47 6.78
C GLY A 272 -15.51 -14.36 6.15
N LEU A 273 -14.56 -14.73 5.28
CA LEU A 273 -13.76 -13.74 4.54
C LEU A 273 -14.60 -13.04 3.46
N ALA A 274 -15.50 -13.78 2.78
CA ALA A 274 -16.40 -13.22 1.78
C ALA A 274 -17.30 -12.15 2.41
N ALA A 275 -17.93 -12.45 3.54
CA ALA A 275 -18.74 -11.50 4.29
C ALA A 275 -17.95 -10.23 4.65
N CYS A 276 -16.70 -10.37 5.13
CA CYS A 276 -15.84 -9.22 5.40
C CYS A 276 -15.56 -8.38 4.15
N TYR A 277 -15.38 -9.01 2.99
CA TYR A 277 -15.09 -8.29 1.75
C TYR A 277 -16.31 -7.54 1.22
N GLU A 278 -17.50 -8.14 1.29
CA GLU A 278 -18.76 -7.49 0.90
C GLU A 278 -19.03 -6.26 1.75
N VAL A 279 -18.92 -6.40 3.06
CA VAL A 279 -19.07 -5.28 4.00
C VAL A 279 -18.01 -4.21 3.77
N ALA A 280 -16.74 -4.58 3.63
CA ALA A 280 -15.67 -3.61 3.38
C ALA A 280 -15.83 -2.92 2.02
N ALA A 281 -16.42 -3.57 1.02
CA ALA A 281 -16.74 -2.96 -0.27
C ALA A 281 -17.97 -2.04 -0.18
N SER A 282 -18.93 -2.35 0.68
CA SER A 282 -20.10 -1.50 0.90
C SER A 282 -19.70 -0.17 1.55
N ALA A 283 -20.60 0.79 1.48
CA ALA A 283 -20.40 2.08 2.14
C ALA A 283 -21.06 2.13 3.53
N VAL A 284 -21.57 0.98 4.05
CA VAL A 284 -22.36 0.91 5.28
C VAL A 284 -21.58 0.27 6.42
N GLY A 285 -22.02 0.53 7.66
CA GLY A 285 -21.54 -0.14 8.86
C GLY A 285 -22.29 -1.44 9.08
N ILE A 286 -21.70 -2.36 9.84
CA ILE A 286 -22.29 -3.66 10.19
C ILE A 286 -22.67 -3.76 11.66
N SER A 287 -22.26 -2.79 12.47
CA SER A 287 -22.45 -2.86 13.91
C SER A 287 -22.88 -1.50 14.49
N GLY A 288 -23.37 -1.55 15.72
CA GLY A 288 -23.77 -0.37 16.48
C GLY A 288 -25.06 0.29 16.01
N PRO A 289 -25.34 1.50 16.54
CA PRO A 289 -26.60 2.21 16.27
C PRO A 289 -26.80 2.63 14.80
N ARG A 290 -25.76 2.54 14.00
CA ARG A 290 -25.75 2.88 12.57
C ARG A 290 -25.49 1.67 11.66
N ALA A 291 -25.80 0.47 12.12
CA ALA A 291 -25.78 -0.70 11.25
C ALA A 291 -26.64 -0.45 9.99
N GLU A 292 -26.16 -0.96 8.85
CA GLU A 292 -26.79 -0.76 7.53
C GLU A 292 -26.88 0.69 7.04
N GLN A 293 -26.27 1.63 7.74
CA GLN A 293 -26.20 3.03 7.36
C GLN A 293 -24.76 3.45 7.05
N PRO A 294 -24.58 4.49 6.22
CA PRO A 294 -23.25 5.07 6.04
C PRO A 294 -22.66 5.54 7.38
N PRO A 295 -21.34 5.41 7.56
CA PRO A 295 -20.66 5.94 8.74
C PRO A 295 -20.97 7.41 8.97
N LEU A 296 -21.06 7.83 10.23
CA LEU A 296 -21.24 9.22 10.58
C LEU A 296 -20.09 10.06 9.98
N ARG A 297 -20.43 11.11 9.25
CA ARG A 297 -19.47 12.02 8.64
C ARG A 297 -19.28 13.25 9.53
N LEU A 298 -18.03 13.60 9.77
CA LEU A 298 -17.66 14.80 10.50
C LEU A 298 -17.24 15.88 9.50
N LEU A 299 -18.02 16.95 9.44
CA LEU A 299 -17.76 18.10 8.57
C LEU A 299 -16.75 19.03 9.27
N GLY A 300 -15.86 19.64 8.50
CA GLY A 300 -15.02 20.71 9.01
C GLY A 300 -15.87 21.95 9.31
N GLY A 301 -15.76 22.53 10.52
CA GLY A 301 -16.46 23.76 10.88
C GLY A 301 -16.08 24.91 9.94
N GLY A 302 -17.05 25.35 9.13
CA GLY A 302 -16.90 26.47 8.19
C GLY A 302 -17.95 26.40 7.08
N GLY A 303 -19.15 27.00 7.30
CA GLY A 303 -20.07 27.45 6.26
C GLY A 303 -21.10 26.47 5.73
N GLY A 304 -22.32 26.61 6.22
CA GLY A 304 -23.62 26.57 5.55
C GLY A 304 -23.90 25.53 4.46
N GLY A 305 -24.67 24.55 4.87
CA GLY A 305 -25.79 23.89 4.23
C GLY A 305 -25.83 23.67 2.72
N ARG A 306 -25.96 22.39 2.39
CA ARG A 306 -27.09 21.90 1.57
C ARG A 306 -27.10 20.38 1.61
N SER A 307 -28.22 19.86 2.06
CA SER A 307 -28.58 18.46 2.04
C SER A 307 -28.86 17.99 0.62
N GLY A 308 -28.50 16.72 0.37
CA GLY A 308 -29.15 15.89 -0.64
C GLY A 308 -28.86 16.28 -2.08
N GLY A 309 -27.89 15.62 -2.68
CA GLY A 309 -27.71 15.62 -4.12
C GLY A 309 -26.96 14.34 -4.52
N VAL A 310 -27.69 13.46 -5.17
CA VAL A 310 -27.15 12.42 -6.03
C VAL A 310 -26.12 13.09 -6.95
N CYS A 311 -24.92 12.57 -6.99
CA CYS A 311 -23.86 13.09 -7.88
C CYS A 311 -24.29 12.91 -9.34
N SER A 312 -24.91 13.93 -9.91
CA SER A 312 -24.88 14.15 -11.34
C SER A 312 -23.52 14.78 -11.67
N ASP A 313 -22.76 14.05 -12.43
CA ASP A 313 -21.44 14.49 -12.95
C ASP A 313 -21.59 15.47 -14.12
N ASP A 314 -22.15 16.66 -13.86
CA ASP A 314 -22.01 17.79 -14.77
C ASP A 314 -20.84 18.66 -14.31
N LYS A 315 -19.63 18.19 -14.56
CA LYS A 315 -18.44 19.01 -14.54
C LYS A 315 -18.15 19.48 -15.96
N HIS A 316 -17.99 20.78 -16.12
CA HIS A 316 -17.15 21.33 -17.18
C HIS A 316 -15.74 20.73 -17.01
N HIS A 317 -15.53 19.55 -17.58
CA HIS A 317 -14.22 18.98 -17.75
C HIS A 317 -13.55 19.70 -18.91
N ASP A 318 -12.38 20.26 -18.64
CA ASP A 318 -11.49 20.71 -19.69
C ASP A 318 -11.33 19.58 -20.72
N PRO A 319 -11.67 19.80 -22.00
CA PRO A 319 -11.56 18.75 -23.02
C PRO A 319 -10.14 18.19 -23.15
N ASP A 320 -9.12 18.95 -22.71
CA ASP A 320 -7.73 18.56 -22.77
C ASP A 320 -7.24 17.82 -21.50
N GLU A 321 -8.11 17.68 -20.48
CA GLU A 321 -7.73 16.94 -19.27
C GLU A 321 -7.48 15.45 -19.56
N PRO A 322 -6.31 14.90 -19.19
CA PRO A 322 -6.00 13.49 -19.41
C PRO A 322 -6.74 12.58 -18.42
N VAL A 323 -8.05 12.52 -18.57
CA VAL A 323 -8.99 11.72 -17.78
C VAL A 323 -9.95 11.03 -18.74
N GLY A 324 -10.24 9.76 -18.54
CA GLY A 324 -11.16 9.02 -19.39
C GLY A 324 -11.87 7.91 -18.63
N GLU A 325 -13.04 7.52 -19.15
CA GLU A 325 -13.85 6.44 -18.61
C GLU A 325 -14.43 5.60 -19.73
N TYR A 326 -14.56 4.30 -19.48
CA TYR A 326 -15.34 3.39 -20.31
C TYR A 326 -15.73 2.14 -19.53
N GLY A 327 -17.04 1.76 -19.57
CA GLY A 327 -17.53 0.56 -18.89
C GLY A 327 -17.25 0.55 -17.38
N GLY A 328 -17.26 1.72 -16.73
CA GLY A 328 -16.95 1.88 -15.31
C GLY A 328 -15.47 1.78 -14.95
N ILE A 329 -14.59 1.60 -15.93
CA ILE A 329 -13.13 1.72 -15.72
C ILE A 329 -12.77 3.19 -15.87
N ASN A 330 -12.28 3.80 -14.78
CA ASN A 330 -11.89 5.20 -14.75
C ASN A 330 -10.37 5.33 -14.74
N LEU A 331 -9.85 6.15 -15.65
CA LEU A 331 -8.43 6.47 -15.77
C LEU A 331 -8.18 7.95 -15.51
N TYR A 332 -7.10 8.22 -14.78
CA TYR A 332 -6.63 9.57 -14.47
C TYR A 332 -5.12 9.65 -14.67
N ALA A 333 -4.62 10.61 -15.44
CA ALA A 333 -3.23 10.72 -15.86
C ALA A 333 -2.66 12.14 -15.79
N LYS A 334 -3.19 13.01 -14.90
CA LYS A 334 -2.81 14.43 -14.85
C LYS A 334 -1.42 14.70 -14.28
N GLN A 335 -0.95 13.87 -13.35
CA GLN A 335 0.27 14.15 -12.60
C GLN A 335 1.50 13.70 -13.40
N LEU A 336 2.35 14.66 -13.74
CA LEU A 336 3.67 14.46 -14.33
C LEU A 336 4.75 14.82 -13.29
N VAL A 337 5.78 14.00 -13.21
CA VAL A 337 6.99 14.26 -12.43
C VAL A 337 8.16 14.36 -13.40
N HIS A 338 8.90 15.45 -13.37
CA HIS A 338 10.10 15.61 -14.19
C HIS A 338 11.21 14.69 -13.72
N GLY A 339 11.96 14.08 -14.64
CA GLY A 339 12.94 13.05 -14.33
C GLY A 339 14.05 13.49 -13.37
N ARG A 340 14.39 14.78 -13.39
CA ARG A 340 15.39 15.37 -12.47
C ARG A 340 14.83 15.72 -11.10
N ASP A 341 13.51 15.76 -10.93
CA ASP A 341 12.88 16.02 -9.62
C ASP A 341 12.76 14.71 -8.83
N ARG A 342 13.91 14.23 -8.36
CA ARG A 342 14.02 12.96 -7.61
C ARG A 342 13.23 13.00 -6.30
N GLU A 343 13.18 14.17 -5.65
CA GLU A 343 12.44 14.34 -4.40
C GLU A 343 10.92 14.17 -4.63
N GLN A 344 10.38 14.75 -5.70
CA GLN A 344 8.96 14.59 -6.05
C GLN A 344 8.67 13.13 -6.46
N LEU A 345 9.58 12.49 -7.19
CA LEU A 345 9.45 11.08 -7.55
C LEU A 345 9.45 10.18 -6.31
N GLU A 346 10.35 10.39 -5.36
CA GLU A 346 10.40 9.66 -4.09
C GLU A 346 9.10 9.85 -3.29
N LYS A 347 8.61 11.09 -3.16
CA LYS A 347 7.32 11.40 -2.52
C LYS A 347 6.16 10.65 -3.18
N LEU A 348 6.16 10.57 -4.50
CA LEU A 348 5.14 9.83 -5.26
C LEU A 348 5.27 8.32 -5.03
N CYS A 349 6.48 7.77 -5.03
CA CYS A 349 6.74 6.36 -4.73
C CYS A 349 6.27 5.99 -3.31
N ARG A 350 6.51 6.84 -2.32
CA ARG A 350 5.98 6.68 -0.95
C ARG A 350 4.44 6.73 -0.93
N TYR A 351 3.85 7.62 -1.70
CA TYR A 351 2.39 7.75 -1.77
C TYR A 351 1.70 6.50 -2.32
N ILE A 352 2.21 5.93 -3.40
CA ILE A 352 1.60 4.75 -4.04
C ILE A 352 1.81 3.44 -3.27
N THR A 353 2.77 3.41 -2.33
CA THR A 353 3.11 2.23 -1.52
C THR A 353 2.77 2.40 -0.03
N ARG A 354 2.04 3.46 0.32
CA ARG A 354 1.67 3.80 1.71
C ARG A 354 0.86 2.70 2.41
N PRO A 355 0.96 2.61 3.75
CA PRO A 355 0.10 1.73 4.52
C PRO A 355 -1.37 2.12 4.40
N PRO A 356 -2.31 1.16 4.50
CA PRO A 356 -3.75 1.41 4.49
C PRO A 356 -4.17 2.40 5.57
N VAL A 357 -3.67 2.21 6.78
CA VAL A 357 -3.94 3.05 7.94
C VAL A 357 -2.66 3.67 8.47
N ALA A 358 -2.74 4.92 8.91
CA ALA A 358 -1.69 5.62 9.64
C ALA A 358 -2.23 5.98 11.04
N ASN A 359 -1.40 5.79 12.07
CA ASN A 359 -1.82 6.00 13.46
C ASN A 359 -2.36 7.42 13.71
N GLU A 360 -1.79 8.41 13.06
CA GLU A 360 -2.15 9.83 13.21
C GLU A 360 -3.54 10.15 12.65
N ARG A 361 -4.12 9.23 11.88
CA ARG A 361 -5.45 9.38 11.28
C ARG A 361 -6.55 8.72 12.12
N LEU A 362 -6.19 7.91 13.10
CA LEU A 362 -7.13 7.14 13.89
C LEU A 362 -7.07 7.59 15.36
N SER A 363 -8.19 8.01 15.91
CA SER A 363 -8.34 8.35 17.32
C SER A 363 -9.51 7.61 17.93
N LEU A 364 -9.37 7.25 19.21
CA LEU A 364 -10.43 6.65 20.00
C LEU A 364 -11.25 7.77 20.64
N ARG A 365 -12.56 7.72 20.50
CA ARG A 365 -13.52 8.64 21.10
C ARG A 365 -13.95 8.14 22.49
N ASP A 366 -14.51 9.05 23.30
CA ASP A 366 -14.99 8.72 24.65
C ASP A 366 -16.14 7.69 24.65
N ASP A 367 -16.89 7.61 23.54
CA ASP A 367 -17.96 6.65 23.35
C ASP A 367 -17.49 5.25 22.85
N GLY A 368 -16.19 5.02 22.81
CA GLY A 368 -15.57 3.77 22.36
C GLY A 368 -15.49 3.60 20.85
N ARG A 369 -16.09 4.51 20.07
CA ARG A 369 -15.99 4.52 18.61
C ARG A 369 -14.68 5.13 18.14
N LEU A 370 -14.36 4.93 16.86
CA LEU A 370 -13.14 5.43 16.27
C LEU A 370 -13.43 6.55 15.28
N GLU A 371 -12.67 7.61 15.37
CA GLU A 371 -12.63 8.65 14.36
C GLU A 371 -11.48 8.41 13.40
N LEU A 372 -11.80 8.28 12.10
CA LEU A 372 -10.83 8.15 11.02
C LEU A 372 -10.75 9.46 10.23
N GLY A 373 -9.72 10.24 10.47
CA GLY A 373 -9.47 11.52 9.81
C GLY A 373 -8.94 11.37 8.37
N PHE A 374 -9.27 12.32 7.50
CA PHE A 374 -8.80 12.38 6.13
C PHE A 374 -7.71 13.45 5.95
N LYS A 375 -6.70 13.17 5.13
CA LYS A 375 -5.65 14.16 4.81
C LYS A 375 -6.20 15.39 4.08
N ARG A 376 -7.25 15.19 3.28
CA ARG A 376 -7.97 16.26 2.58
C ARG A 376 -9.45 16.02 2.80
N ALA A 377 -10.20 17.09 3.03
CA ALA A 377 -11.64 16.99 3.09
C ALA A 377 -12.20 16.45 1.75
N TRP A 378 -13.26 15.69 1.83
CA TRP A 378 -14.02 15.28 0.65
C TRP A 378 -14.71 16.51 0.04
N ARG A 379 -15.27 16.35 -1.15
CA ARG A 379 -15.95 17.46 -1.85
C ARG A 379 -17.16 18.02 -1.08
N ASP A 380 -17.80 17.16 -0.27
CA ASP A 380 -18.91 17.53 0.60
C ASP A 380 -18.46 18.15 1.94
N GLY A 381 -17.16 18.41 2.11
CA GLY A 381 -16.59 18.96 3.32
C GLY A 381 -16.30 17.93 4.42
N THR A 382 -16.54 16.65 4.20
CA THR A 382 -16.25 15.59 5.18
C THR A 382 -14.74 15.52 5.46
N ARG A 383 -14.34 15.65 6.72
CA ARG A 383 -12.93 15.56 7.17
C ARG A 383 -12.61 14.27 7.90
N ALA A 384 -13.61 13.62 8.44
CA ALA A 384 -13.46 12.34 9.13
C ALA A 384 -14.75 11.54 9.06
N ILE A 385 -14.65 10.25 9.33
CA ILE A 385 -15.78 9.36 9.56
C ILE A 385 -15.63 8.69 10.93
N VAL A 386 -16.76 8.32 11.52
CA VAL A 386 -16.79 7.57 12.77
C VAL A 386 -17.14 6.11 12.46
N LEU A 387 -16.33 5.21 12.96
CA LEU A 387 -16.44 3.77 12.75
C LEU A 387 -16.66 3.07 14.09
N GLU A 388 -17.47 2.03 14.10
CA GLU A 388 -17.51 1.07 15.19
C GLU A 388 -16.22 0.20 15.16
N PRO A 389 -15.76 -0.33 16.30
CA PRO A 389 -14.59 -1.20 16.36
C PRO A 389 -14.65 -2.38 15.38
N ARG A 390 -15.82 -3.04 15.30
CA ARG A 390 -16.02 -4.18 14.38
C ARG A 390 -15.94 -3.77 12.91
N ASP A 391 -16.48 -2.60 12.55
CA ASP A 391 -16.39 -2.07 11.19
C ASP A 391 -14.94 -1.80 10.79
N LEU A 392 -14.13 -1.25 11.71
CA LEU A 392 -12.69 -1.08 11.47
C LEU A 392 -12.01 -2.42 11.25
N ILE A 393 -12.26 -3.41 12.11
CA ILE A 393 -11.65 -4.75 12.00
C ILE A 393 -12.00 -5.40 10.66
N THR A 394 -13.28 -5.38 10.27
CA THR A 394 -13.74 -5.91 8.98
C THR A 394 -13.02 -5.28 7.79
N ARG A 395 -12.85 -3.96 7.80
CA ARG A 395 -12.11 -3.24 6.76
C ARG A 395 -10.62 -3.60 6.75
N LEU A 396 -10.03 -3.81 7.92
CA LEU A 396 -8.64 -4.26 8.03
C LEU A 396 -8.47 -5.71 7.56
N VAL A 397 -9.43 -6.61 7.81
CA VAL A 397 -9.45 -7.97 7.25
C VAL A 397 -9.39 -7.89 5.73
N ALA A 398 -10.24 -7.07 5.10
CA ALA A 398 -10.26 -6.90 3.65
C ALA A 398 -8.98 -6.21 3.10
N ALA A 399 -8.28 -5.42 3.92
CA ALA A 399 -7.01 -4.81 3.54
C ALA A 399 -5.85 -5.81 3.47
N VAL A 400 -5.94 -6.97 4.13
CA VAL A 400 -4.89 -7.99 4.10
C VAL A 400 -4.79 -8.61 2.71
N PRO A 401 -3.64 -8.53 2.03
CA PRO A 401 -3.50 -9.12 0.70
C PRO A 401 -3.44 -10.64 0.75
N PRO A 402 -4.01 -11.35 -0.21
CA PRO A 402 -3.85 -12.80 -0.33
C PRO A 402 -2.37 -13.21 -0.38
N PRO A 403 -2.04 -14.44 0.09
CA PRO A 403 -0.68 -14.96 0.01
C PRO A 403 -0.14 -14.94 -1.42
N ARG A 404 1.17 -14.66 -1.56
CA ARG A 404 1.88 -14.62 -2.86
C ARG A 404 1.37 -13.58 -3.86
N GLN A 405 0.53 -12.62 -3.47
CA GLN A 405 0.18 -11.48 -4.30
C GLN A 405 1.32 -10.45 -4.30
N HIS A 406 1.85 -10.16 -5.49
CA HIS A 406 2.81 -9.08 -5.69
C HIS A 406 2.07 -7.74 -5.69
N GLN A 407 2.45 -6.85 -4.76
CA GLN A 407 1.85 -5.51 -4.66
C GLN A 407 2.42 -4.54 -5.70
N VAL A 408 3.60 -4.84 -6.23
CA VAL A 408 4.27 -4.03 -7.26
C VAL A 408 4.71 -4.95 -8.40
N ARG A 409 4.47 -4.51 -9.64
CA ARG A 409 4.85 -5.23 -10.86
C ARG A 409 5.48 -4.27 -11.86
N TYR A 410 6.47 -4.77 -12.59
CA TYR A 410 7.23 -4.03 -13.59
C TYR A 410 6.96 -4.59 -14.99
N PHE A 411 6.87 -3.68 -15.97
CA PHE A 411 6.63 -4.03 -17.37
C PHE A 411 7.58 -3.23 -18.28
N GLY A 412 7.79 -3.77 -19.50
CA GLY A 412 8.66 -3.14 -20.48
C GLY A 412 10.11 -3.08 -20.00
N VAL A 413 10.79 -1.98 -20.29
CA VAL A 413 12.23 -1.79 -19.97
C VAL A 413 12.53 -1.78 -18.46
N LEU A 414 11.54 -1.54 -17.60
CA LEU A 414 11.71 -1.61 -16.16
C LEU A 414 11.61 -3.04 -15.60
N SER A 415 11.16 -4.01 -16.40
CA SER A 415 11.09 -5.42 -16.00
C SER A 415 12.48 -6.00 -15.80
N SER A 416 12.65 -6.84 -14.77
CA SER A 416 13.91 -7.57 -14.56
C SER A 416 14.27 -8.56 -15.68
N HIS A 417 13.30 -8.92 -16.53
CA HIS A 417 13.48 -9.80 -17.67
C HIS A 417 13.77 -9.05 -18.98
N SER A 418 13.75 -7.71 -18.96
CA SER A 418 14.05 -6.94 -20.18
C SER A 418 15.55 -6.94 -20.45
N VAL A 419 15.93 -7.29 -21.65
CA VAL A 419 17.33 -7.22 -22.14
C VAL A 419 17.84 -5.77 -22.16
N LEU A 420 16.95 -4.80 -22.44
CA LEU A 420 17.27 -3.38 -22.51
C LEU A 420 17.40 -2.72 -21.14
N ARG A 421 17.04 -3.42 -20.06
CA ARG A 421 17.06 -2.84 -18.71
C ARG A 421 18.45 -2.34 -18.30
N GLY A 422 19.50 -3.08 -18.67
CA GLY A 422 20.88 -2.73 -18.32
C GLY A 422 21.36 -1.43 -18.94
N GLU A 423 20.80 -1.04 -20.08
CA GLU A 423 21.13 0.19 -20.80
C GLU A 423 20.35 1.41 -20.27
N ILE A 424 19.18 1.20 -19.66
CA ILE A 424 18.25 2.29 -19.30
C ILE A 424 18.23 2.56 -17.80
N VAL A 425 18.18 1.50 -16.99
CA VAL A 425 18.09 1.65 -15.54
C VAL A 425 19.48 1.95 -14.99
N PRO A 426 19.66 3.07 -14.27
CA PRO A 426 20.95 3.41 -13.70
C PRO A 426 21.53 2.25 -12.87
N PRO A 427 22.86 2.03 -12.91
CA PRO A 427 23.47 1.09 -12.00
C PRO A 427 23.17 1.50 -10.56
N PRO A 428 22.97 0.55 -9.63
CA PRO A 428 22.84 0.92 -8.23
C PRO A 428 24.09 1.70 -7.81
N PRO A 429 23.93 2.76 -7.00
CA PRO A 429 25.09 3.47 -6.48
C PRO A 429 26.02 2.47 -5.79
N ASP A 430 27.32 2.63 -5.97
CA ASP A 430 28.33 1.82 -5.31
C ASP A 430 28.09 1.91 -3.80
N LEU A 431 27.54 0.85 -3.25
CA LEU A 431 27.37 0.72 -1.82
C LEU A 431 28.76 0.42 -1.27
N GLU A 432 29.21 1.18 -0.26
CA GLU A 432 30.32 0.73 0.55
C GLU A 432 30.13 -0.76 0.86
N PRO A 433 31.15 -1.60 0.70
CA PRO A 433 31.02 -3.03 0.92
C PRO A 433 30.41 -3.24 2.31
N ALA A 434 29.34 -4.02 2.35
CA ALA A 434 28.73 -4.42 3.61
C ALA A 434 29.87 -4.97 4.52
N PRO A 435 29.89 -4.61 5.82
CA PRO A 435 30.89 -5.13 6.73
C PRO A 435 30.92 -6.65 6.60
N ALA A 436 32.13 -7.20 6.58
CA ALA A 436 32.37 -8.62 6.28
C ALA A 436 31.41 -9.52 7.07
N ALA A 437 30.94 -10.58 6.43
CA ALA A 437 29.86 -11.48 6.86
C ALA A 437 30.06 -12.16 8.26
N GLY A 438 31.14 -11.88 8.95
CA GLY A 438 31.43 -12.39 10.30
C GLY A 438 30.60 -11.76 11.43
N ASP A 439 30.00 -10.59 11.20
CA ASP A 439 29.24 -9.85 12.24
C ASP A 439 27.71 -9.87 12.04
N GLN A 440 27.22 -10.52 11.00
CA GLN A 440 25.78 -10.64 10.76
C GLN A 440 25.32 -12.08 11.05
N LEU A 441 24.71 -12.29 12.20
CA LEU A 441 23.95 -13.53 12.41
C LEU A 441 22.75 -13.56 11.45
N PRO A 442 22.54 -14.69 10.73
CA PRO A 442 21.34 -14.86 9.93
C PRO A 442 20.13 -14.86 10.88
N LEU A 443 19.33 -13.79 10.86
CA LEU A 443 18.03 -13.75 11.52
C LEU A 443 17.05 -14.65 10.73
N GLY A 444 17.33 -15.96 10.77
CA GLY A 444 16.46 -17.00 10.26
C GLY A 444 15.38 -17.33 11.28
N PHE A 445 14.31 -16.56 11.31
CA PHE A 445 13.06 -16.97 11.94
C PHE A 445 12.06 -17.34 10.84
N GLY A 446 11.96 -18.61 10.54
CA GLY A 446 11.01 -19.18 9.59
C GLY A 446 11.63 -20.41 8.94
N GLU A 447 11.23 -21.58 9.37
CA GLU A 447 11.40 -22.81 8.60
C GLU A 447 10.72 -22.62 7.25
N GLY A 448 11.50 -22.39 6.24
CA GLY A 448 11.13 -22.31 4.85
C GLY A 448 12.42 -22.45 4.08
N GLU A 449 12.66 -23.63 3.52
CA GLU A 449 13.74 -23.89 2.57
C GLU A 449 13.73 -22.83 1.48
N GLY A 450 14.53 -21.79 1.68
CA GLY A 450 14.72 -20.71 0.73
C GLY A 450 15.83 -21.09 -0.22
N THR A 451 15.48 -21.57 -1.40
CA THR A 451 16.33 -21.56 -2.58
C THR A 451 17.06 -20.22 -2.67
N GLN A 452 18.38 -20.28 -2.73
CA GLN A 452 19.26 -19.16 -3.07
C GLN A 452 18.96 -18.69 -4.49
N ALA A 453 17.93 -17.88 -4.65
CA ALA A 453 17.78 -17.07 -5.86
C ALA A 453 18.65 -15.82 -5.66
N GLY A 454 19.58 -15.57 -6.57
CA GLY A 454 20.54 -14.46 -6.56
C GLY A 454 19.87 -13.08 -6.57
N GLY A 455 19.25 -12.73 -5.46
CA GLY A 455 18.69 -11.40 -5.21
C GLY A 455 19.81 -10.49 -4.69
N LYS A 456 19.90 -9.29 -5.28
CA LYS A 456 20.81 -8.23 -4.78
C LYS A 456 20.59 -8.04 -3.27
N PRO A 457 21.65 -7.84 -2.47
CA PRO A 457 21.54 -7.65 -1.03
C PRO A 457 20.66 -6.43 -0.73
N ARG A 458 19.64 -6.63 0.12
CA ARG A 458 18.79 -5.54 0.60
C ARG A 458 19.60 -4.66 1.55
N LYS A 459 19.35 -3.35 1.50
CA LYS A 459 19.98 -2.41 2.44
C LYS A 459 19.69 -2.81 3.89
N PRO A 460 20.70 -2.79 4.78
CA PRO A 460 20.51 -3.09 6.20
C PRO A 460 19.45 -2.17 6.83
N TRP A 461 18.80 -2.65 7.88
CA TRP A 461 17.81 -1.82 8.59
C TRP A 461 18.42 -0.56 9.21
N SER A 462 19.63 -0.65 9.74
CA SER A 462 20.38 0.51 10.25
C SER A 462 20.56 1.57 9.16
N TRP A 463 20.89 1.16 7.94
CA TRP A 463 21.01 2.07 6.80
C TRP A 463 19.69 2.81 6.51
N LEU A 464 18.56 2.09 6.48
CA LEU A 464 17.23 2.70 6.26
C LEU A 464 16.85 3.66 7.38
N LEU A 465 17.11 3.30 8.64
CA LEU A 465 16.87 4.17 9.79
C LEU A 465 17.69 5.46 9.67
N LYS A 466 18.98 5.35 9.34
CA LYS A 466 19.88 6.50 9.23
C LYS A 466 19.51 7.43 8.06
N HIS A 467 19.27 6.88 6.87
CA HIS A 467 19.12 7.69 5.65
C HIS A 467 17.68 8.21 5.47
N ILE A 468 16.66 7.43 5.85
CA ILE A 468 15.26 7.80 5.64
C ILE A 468 14.64 8.41 6.88
N PHE A 469 14.88 7.81 8.04
CA PHE A 469 14.30 8.25 9.29
C PHE A 469 15.24 9.13 10.12
N ARG A 470 16.48 9.34 9.64
CA ARG A 470 17.56 10.09 10.30
C ARG A 470 17.85 9.62 11.74
N VAL A 471 17.63 8.34 12.01
CA VAL A 471 17.92 7.70 13.29
C VAL A 471 19.19 6.86 13.15
N ASP A 472 20.29 7.29 13.75
CA ASP A 472 21.53 6.53 13.77
C ASP A 472 21.48 5.49 14.91
N MET A 473 21.52 4.20 14.53
CA MET A 473 21.55 3.07 15.45
C MET A 473 22.96 2.44 15.53
N ASP A 474 23.85 2.86 14.66
CA ASP A 474 25.21 2.32 14.59
C ASP A 474 26.16 3.07 15.51
N SER A 475 25.80 4.30 15.93
CA SER A 475 26.58 5.15 16.83
C SER A 475 25.95 5.23 18.21
N CYS A 476 26.75 5.10 19.26
CA CYS A 476 26.31 5.24 20.63
C CYS A 476 25.96 6.70 20.97
N GLN A 477 24.77 6.90 21.54
CA GLN A 477 24.28 8.23 21.92
C GLN A 477 25.07 8.87 23.07
N GLN A 478 25.74 8.06 23.90
CA GLN A 478 26.49 8.56 25.06
C GLN A 478 27.93 8.92 24.75
N CYS A 479 28.62 8.12 23.91
CA CYS A 479 30.05 8.32 23.68
C CYS A 479 30.44 8.39 22.20
N GLY A 480 29.50 8.25 21.27
CA GLY A 480 29.80 8.19 19.82
C GLY A 480 30.42 6.87 19.34
N GLY A 481 30.75 5.96 20.24
CA GLY A 481 31.33 4.65 19.91
C GLY A 481 30.36 3.75 19.11
N LYS A 482 30.87 2.67 18.54
CA LYS A 482 30.09 1.79 17.68
C LYS A 482 29.16 0.88 18.50
N MET A 483 27.87 0.95 18.18
CA MET A 483 26.87 0.02 18.72
C MET A 483 26.98 -1.33 18.04
N ARG A 484 26.86 -2.41 18.80
CA ARG A 484 26.89 -3.77 18.29
C ARG A 484 25.76 -4.60 18.87
N TRP A 485 25.38 -5.59 18.11
CA TRP A 485 24.45 -6.60 18.56
C TRP A 485 25.09 -7.42 19.71
N ALA A 486 24.38 -7.56 20.81
CA ALA A 486 24.82 -8.31 21.97
C ALA A 486 24.00 -9.59 22.19
N GLU A 487 22.66 -9.48 22.18
CA GLU A 487 21.78 -10.60 22.49
C GLU A 487 20.41 -10.46 21.82
N ALA A 488 19.75 -11.60 21.48
CA ALA A 488 18.37 -11.69 21.08
C ALA A 488 17.54 -12.45 22.11
N ALA A 489 16.55 -11.78 22.71
CA ALA A 489 15.60 -12.42 23.61
C ALA A 489 14.35 -12.83 22.82
N THR A 490 14.19 -14.14 22.60
CA THR A 490 13.08 -14.74 21.85
C THR A 490 12.15 -15.57 22.75
N THR A 491 12.57 -15.87 23.96
CA THR A 491 11.79 -16.61 24.94
C THR A 491 11.26 -15.68 26.04
N PRO A 492 10.11 -15.97 26.66
CA PRO A 492 9.56 -15.16 27.75
C PRO A 492 10.57 -14.94 28.90
N ARG A 493 11.34 -15.99 29.26
CA ARG A 493 12.35 -15.91 30.33
C ARG A 493 13.48 -14.93 29.97
N ALA A 494 14.04 -15.04 28.75
CA ALA A 494 15.11 -14.16 28.29
C ALA A 494 14.62 -12.71 28.17
N THR A 495 13.41 -12.51 27.67
CA THR A 495 12.79 -11.19 27.54
C THR A 495 12.57 -10.55 28.91
N SER A 496 11.98 -11.26 29.87
CA SER A 496 11.75 -10.75 31.23
C SER A 496 13.06 -10.37 31.92
N ARG A 497 14.12 -11.16 31.74
CA ARG A 497 15.45 -10.86 32.27
C ARG A 497 15.98 -9.53 31.68
N LEU A 498 15.99 -9.39 30.36
CA LEU A 498 16.48 -8.18 29.71
C LEU A 498 15.65 -6.92 30.08
N LEU A 499 14.34 -7.06 30.21
CA LEU A 499 13.49 -5.97 30.66
C LEU A 499 13.83 -5.53 32.10
N ALA A 500 14.05 -6.49 33.01
CA ALA A 500 14.45 -6.21 34.39
C ALA A 500 15.84 -5.54 34.47
N GLU A 501 16.82 -6.02 33.70
CA GLU A 501 18.17 -5.44 33.60
C GLU A 501 18.14 -3.96 33.15
N HIS A 502 17.14 -3.57 32.34
CA HIS A 502 16.96 -2.19 31.85
C HIS A 502 15.96 -1.37 32.67
N GLY A 503 15.54 -1.85 33.85
CA GLY A 503 14.57 -1.15 34.70
C GLY A 503 13.17 -1.02 34.06
N LEU A 504 12.91 -1.80 33.02
CA LEU A 504 11.62 -1.87 32.36
C LEU A 504 10.85 -3.01 33.01
N GLY A 505 9.79 -2.70 33.76
CA GLY A 505 8.90 -3.73 34.32
C GLY A 505 8.28 -4.59 33.22
N PRO A 506 7.64 -5.73 33.59
CA PRO A 506 6.92 -6.55 32.65
C PRO A 506 5.85 -5.68 31.97
N ARG A 507 6.13 -5.25 30.75
CA ARG A 507 5.14 -4.54 29.92
C ARG A 507 4.26 -5.61 29.29
N ALA A 508 3.32 -6.12 30.11
CA ALA A 508 2.23 -6.91 29.58
C ALA A 508 1.46 -6.08 28.54
N PRO A 509 0.99 -6.68 27.45
CA PRO A 509 0.00 -6.01 26.62
C PRO A 509 -1.15 -5.52 27.51
N PRO A 510 -1.75 -4.34 27.22
CA PRO A 510 -2.89 -3.88 27.99
C PRO A 510 -3.96 -4.97 28.01
N GLU A 511 -4.53 -5.23 29.18
CA GLU A 511 -5.63 -6.20 29.31
C GLU A 511 -6.75 -5.77 28.36
N PRO A 512 -7.39 -6.70 27.66
CA PRO A 512 -8.57 -6.40 26.86
C PRO A 512 -9.60 -5.67 27.72
N GLN A 513 -10.00 -4.49 27.30
CA GLN A 513 -11.11 -3.81 28.00
C GLN A 513 -12.38 -4.57 27.67
N PRO A 514 -13.25 -4.84 28.66
CA PRO A 514 -14.52 -5.49 28.40
C PRO A 514 -15.32 -4.67 27.38
N PRO A 515 -16.06 -5.31 26.47
CA PRO A 515 -16.94 -4.61 25.52
C PRO A 515 -17.88 -3.66 26.28
N ILE A 516 -18.10 -2.48 25.72
CA ILE A 516 -18.99 -1.49 26.33
C ILE A 516 -20.39 -2.09 26.39
N ALA A 517 -20.98 -2.12 27.59
CA ALA A 517 -22.32 -2.65 27.79
C ALA A 517 -23.33 -1.92 26.89
N GLY A 518 -24.03 -2.67 26.04
CA GLY A 518 -25.00 -2.14 25.06
C GLY A 518 -24.67 -2.38 23.59
N GLN A 519 -23.52 -2.96 23.26
CA GLN A 519 -23.26 -3.46 21.90
C GLN A 519 -24.13 -4.70 21.64
N LEU A 520 -25.23 -4.50 20.93
CA LEU A 520 -26.08 -5.60 20.46
C LEU A 520 -25.29 -6.45 19.45
N CYS A 521 -25.21 -7.76 19.70
CA CYS A 521 -24.77 -8.73 18.70
C CYS A 521 -25.81 -8.75 17.58
N LEU A 522 -25.55 -8.03 16.50
CA LEU A 522 -26.32 -8.19 15.27
C LEU A 522 -25.73 -9.39 14.51
N ALA A 523 -26.57 -10.42 14.37
CA ALA A 523 -26.25 -11.54 13.50
C ALA A 523 -26.08 -11.01 12.06
N PHE A 524 -25.03 -11.44 11.39
CA PHE A 524 -24.97 -11.32 9.94
C PHE A 524 -26.13 -12.15 9.36
N ARG A 525 -27.04 -11.53 8.63
CA ARG A 525 -28.05 -12.21 7.79
C ARG A 525 -27.54 -12.21 6.36
#